data_3205809a70fc73a485234d1521d4c668
#
_entry.id   3205809a70fc73a485234d1521d4c668
#
_cell.length_a   1.000
_cell.length_b   1.000
_cell.length_c   1.000
_cell.angle_alpha   90.00
_cell.angle_beta   90.00
_cell.angle_gamma   90.00
#
_symmetry.space_group_name_H-M   'P 1'
#
loop_
_entity.id
_entity.type
_entity.pdbx_description
1 polymer ?
#
loop_
_entity_poly.entity_id
_entity_poly.type
_entity_poly.pdbx_seq_one_letter_code
_entity_poly.pdbx_strand_id
1 'polypeptide(L)'
;MEAKIGFIGLGAMGKPMASNIARAGFELTVCDLREEPCKALAALGARVVASAREVAEKSDIIEIAVVDDAQAEEVVIGEHGVVHGARAGSIVAIHSTILPGTARNIAVRCRANGVEVIDVPMSGGQKGAEERRLAYMAGGEAAVLEKCRPVFATSASHIFHLGELGMGATAKMLIQIVVCLNMIAAHESELLCKKTGLDFKSFQEVLHVSSGQSNVLDNWQGFKRPGEPEAIRRQRADVFAKSLAPALELAREVGVSVPGTALAQGLLKKVLEID
;
A
#
# COMPACT_ATOMS: atom_id res chain seq x y z
N MET A 1 24.73 15.12 -6.21
CA MET A 1 23.49 15.87 -5.93
C MET A 1 22.49 14.87 -5.39
N GLU A 2 21.73 15.24 -4.37
CA GLU A 2 20.67 14.43 -3.83
C GLU A 2 19.51 14.34 -4.84
N ALA A 3 18.86 13.17 -4.97
CA ALA A 3 17.79 12.96 -5.94
C ALA A 3 16.59 13.86 -5.62
N LYS A 4 16.00 14.45 -6.66
CA LYS A 4 14.74 15.20 -6.56
C LYS A 4 13.57 14.25 -6.57
N ILE A 5 12.65 14.40 -5.62
CA ILE A 5 11.55 13.47 -5.41
C ILE A 5 10.24 14.08 -5.90
N GLY A 6 9.50 13.29 -6.66
CA GLY A 6 8.10 13.52 -6.99
C GLY A 6 7.20 12.63 -6.16
N PHE A 7 6.05 13.13 -5.72
CA PHE A 7 5.06 12.30 -5.05
C PHE A 7 3.65 12.60 -5.57
N ILE A 8 2.96 11.55 -6.05
CA ILE A 8 1.62 11.65 -6.64
C ILE A 8 0.64 10.78 -5.86
N GLY A 9 -0.46 11.40 -5.41
CA GLY A 9 -1.46 10.75 -4.58
C GLY A 9 -1.18 10.94 -3.09
N LEU A 10 -1.82 11.94 -2.49
CA LEU A 10 -1.65 12.33 -1.09
C LEU A 10 -2.81 11.84 -0.21
N GLY A 11 -3.22 10.59 -0.43
CA GLY A 11 -4.24 9.90 0.36
C GLY A 11 -3.78 9.57 1.78
N ALA A 12 -4.50 8.64 2.44
CA ALA A 12 -4.21 8.20 3.80
C ALA A 12 -2.77 7.66 3.96
N MET A 13 -2.22 7.05 2.90
CA MET A 13 -0.84 6.54 2.90
C MET A 13 0.15 7.58 2.35
N GLY A 14 -0.17 8.21 1.20
CA GLY A 14 0.76 9.09 0.50
C GLY A 14 1.08 10.39 1.26
N LYS A 15 0.09 11.01 1.91
CA LYS A 15 0.32 12.25 2.68
C LYS A 15 1.37 12.09 3.79
N PRO A 16 1.30 11.10 4.70
CA PRO A 16 2.36 10.90 5.69
C PRO A 16 3.70 10.51 5.08
N MET A 17 3.74 9.70 4.01
CA MET A 17 4.99 9.35 3.31
C MET A 17 5.66 10.59 2.70
N ALA A 18 4.93 11.37 1.92
CA ALA A 18 5.43 12.63 1.34
C ALA A 18 5.88 13.63 2.42
N SER A 19 5.15 13.68 3.56
CA SER A 19 5.55 14.51 4.71
C SER A 19 6.87 14.06 5.32
N ASN A 20 7.14 12.76 5.39
CA ASN A 20 8.40 12.23 5.89
C ASN A 20 9.56 12.57 4.94
N ILE A 21 9.33 12.52 3.62
CA ILE A 21 10.31 12.91 2.59
C ILE A 21 10.67 14.41 2.73
N ALA A 22 9.65 15.28 2.85
CA ALA A 22 9.87 16.71 3.05
C ALA A 22 10.65 17.00 4.34
N ARG A 23 10.29 16.35 5.46
CA ARG A 23 10.99 16.50 6.76
C ARG A 23 12.41 15.95 6.76
N ALA A 24 12.71 15.01 5.87
CA ALA A 24 14.07 14.49 5.69
C ALA A 24 14.97 15.43 4.86
N GLY A 25 14.41 16.52 4.29
CA GLY A 25 15.15 17.54 3.58
C GLY A 25 15.27 17.34 2.08
N PHE A 26 14.60 16.34 1.49
CA PHE A 26 14.58 16.15 0.04
C PHE A 26 13.83 17.28 -0.67
N GLU A 27 14.32 17.71 -1.86
CA GLU A 27 13.56 18.56 -2.78
C GLU A 27 12.35 17.77 -3.27
N LEU A 28 11.14 18.17 -2.84
CA LEU A 28 9.88 17.43 -3.07
C LEU A 28 8.92 18.23 -3.94
N THR A 29 8.42 17.60 -5.00
CA THR A 29 7.32 18.10 -5.84
C THR A 29 6.12 17.16 -5.71
N VAL A 30 4.92 17.71 -5.46
CA VAL A 30 3.71 16.90 -5.17
C VAL A 30 2.54 17.28 -6.06
N CYS A 31 1.66 16.29 -6.31
CA CYS A 31 0.37 16.47 -6.97
C CYS A 31 -0.70 15.56 -6.33
N ASP A 32 -1.89 16.10 -6.12
CA ASP A 32 -3.12 15.36 -5.75
C ASP A 32 -4.32 16.11 -6.32
N LEU A 33 -5.41 15.40 -6.60
CA LEU A 33 -6.66 16.03 -7.05
C LEU A 33 -7.32 16.92 -5.99
N ARG A 34 -7.02 16.68 -4.71
CA ARG A 34 -7.53 17.43 -3.56
C ARG A 34 -6.53 18.51 -3.14
N GLU A 35 -7.04 19.70 -2.93
CA GLU A 35 -6.25 20.87 -2.59
C GLU A 35 -5.69 20.81 -1.14
N GLU A 36 -6.48 20.26 -0.20
CA GLU A 36 -6.11 20.24 1.23
C GLU A 36 -4.77 19.54 1.49
N PRO A 37 -4.53 18.29 1.04
CA PRO A 37 -3.26 17.65 1.28
C PRO A 37 -2.08 18.34 0.57
N CYS A 38 -2.33 18.97 -0.59
CA CYS A 38 -1.30 19.77 -1.29
C CYS A 38 -0.87 20.98 -0.45
N LYS A 39 -1.83 21.72 0.13
CA LYS A 39 -1.53 22.85 1.04
C LYS A 39 -0.72 22.41 2.26
N ALA A 40 -1.06 21.25 2.83
CA ALA A 40 -0.31 20.71 3.97
C ALA A 40 1.14 20.39 3.61
N LEU A 41 1.41 19.86 2.43
CA LEU A 41 2.77 19.58 1.94
C LEU A 41 3.51 20.87 1.56
N ALA A 42 2.84 21.85 0.97
CA ALA A 42 3.42 23.17 0.70
C ALA A 42 3.92 23.86 1.97
N ALA A 43 3.19 23.73 3.08
CA ALA A 43 3.62 24.23 4.39
C ALA A 43 4.89 23.55 4.93
N LEU A 44 5.24 22.35 4.42
CA LEU A 44 6.50 21.65 4.70
C LEU A 44 7.60 21.94 3.67
N GLY A 45 7.38 22.88 2.75
CA GLY A 45 8.35 23.28 1.73
C GLY A 45 8.25 22.51 0.40
N ALA A 46 7.27 21.61 0.23
CA ALA A 46 7.08 20.92 -1.03
C ALA A 46 6.54 21.87 -2.12
N ARG A 47 6.99 21.68 -3.35
CA ARG A 47 6.44 22.35 -4.53
C ARG A 47 5.15 21.63 -4.95
N VAL A 48 4.05 22.36 -5.06
CA VAL A 48 2.78 21.83 -5.58
C VAL A 48 2.68 22.16 -7.06
N VAL A 49 2.29 21.18 -7.86
CA VAL A 49 2.04 21.31 -9.30
C VAL A 49 0.69 20.71 -9.70
N ALA A 50 0.23 21.00 -10.93
CA ALA A 50 -1.13 20.69 -11.34
C ALA A 50 -1.29 19.29 -11.96
N SER A 51 -0.20 18.66 -12.42
CA SER A 51 -0.27 17.38 -13.15
C SER A 51 0.85 16.41 -12.79
N ALA A 52 0.65 15.14 -13.07
CA ALA A 52 1.67 14.08 -12.94
C ALA A 52 2.88 14.35 -13.86
N ARG A 53 2.62 14.86 -15.05
CA ARG A 53 3.66 15.29 -16.00
C ARG A 53 4.57 16.35 -15.37
N GLU A 54 4.01 17.40 -14.77
CA GLU A 54 4.80 18.47 -14.15
C GLU A 54 5.62 17.97 -12.94
N VAL A 55 5.10 16.98 -12.19
CA VAL A 55 5.87 16.29 -11.13
C VAL A 55 7.09 15.64 -11.76
N ALA A 56 6.89 14.88 -12.83
CA ALA A 56 7.96 14.13 -13.50
C ALA A 56 9.05 15.03 -14.11
N GLU A 57 8.67 16.16 -14.69
CA GLU A 57 9.61 17.15 -15.26
C GLU A 57 10.62 17.68 -14.22
N LYS A 58 10.29 17.59 -12.93
CA LYS A 58 11.06 18.17 -11.81
C LYS A 58 11.69 17.12 -10.90
N SER A 59 11.54 15.82 -11.22
CA SER A 59 11.90 14.74 -10.32
C SER A 59 12.79 13.69 -10.99
N ASP A 60 13.63 13.06 -10.20
CA ASP A 60 14.46 11.92 -10.61
C ASP A 60 13.81 10.60 -10.17
N ILE A 61 13.12 10.59 -9.00
CA ILE A 61 12.35 9.47 -8.48
C ILE A 61 10.93 9.96 -8.25
N ILE A 62 9.94 9.27 -8.83
CA ILE A 62 8.54 9.61 -8.75
C ILE A 62 7.80 8.49 -8.00
N GLU A 63 7.36 8.78 -6.79
CA GLU A 63 6.57 7.87 -5.96
C GLU A 63 5.08 8.04 -6.22
N ILE A 64 4.35 6.92 -6.40
CA ILE A 64 2.93 6.92 -6.76
C ILE A 64 2.14 6.12 -5.74
N ALA A 65 1.18 6.77 -5.07
CA ALA A 65 0.31 6.17 -4.07
C ALA A 65 -1.16 6.50 -4.32
N VAL A 66 -1.72 5.94 -5.38
CA VAL A 66 -3.12 6.07 -5.80
C VAL A 66 -3.94 4.84 -5.45
N VAL A 67 -5.25 4.85 -5.74
CA VAL A 67 -6.21 3.90 -5.15
C VAL A 67 -6.18 2.53 -5.81
N ASP A 68 -6.06 2.48 -7.16
CA ASP A 68 -6.25 1.26 -7.96
C ASP A 68 -5.40 1.25 -9.23
N ASP A 69 -5.54 0.18 -10.00
CA ASP A 69 -4.83 -0.05 -11.26
C ASP A 69 -5.12 1.02 -12.30
N ALA A 70 -6.39 1.40 -12.45
CA ALA A 70 -6.81 2.39 -13.44
C ALA A 70 -6.19 3.77 -13.15
N GLN A 71 -6.17 4.17 -11.88
CA GLN A 71 -5.51 5.42 -11.47
C GLN A 71 -3.99 5.35 -11.64
N ALA A 72 -3.37 4.20 -11.37
CA ALA A 72 -1.93 4.03 -11.56
C ALA A 72 -1.56 4.14 -13.05
N GLU A 73 -2.32 3.50 -13.94
CA GLU A 73 -2.14 3.63 -15.39
C GLU A 73 -2.35 5.06 -15.87
N GLU A 74 -3.44 5.71 -15.47
CA GLU A 74 -3.74 7.10 -15.86
C GLU A 74 -2.63 8.07 -15.41
N VAL A 75 -2.19 7.95 -14.15
CA VAL A 75 -1.14 8.83 -13.60
C VAL A 75 0.21 8.61 -14.27
N VAL A 76 0.55 7.38 -14.67
CA VAL A 76 1.87 7.09 -15.25
C VAL A 76 1.87 7.23 -16.76
N ILE A 77 0.90 6.65 -17.46
CA ILE A 77 0.89 6.50 -18.92
C ILE A 77 -0.29 7.19 -19.61
N GLY A 78 -1.19 7.85 -18.87
CA GLY A 78 -2.27 8.67 -19.43
C GLY A 78 -1.77 9.92 -20.13
N GLU A 79 -2.66 10.70 -20.73
CA GLU A 79 -2.34 11.87 -21.58
C GLU A 79 -1.47 12.92 -20.85
N HIS A 80 -1.71 13.11 -19.55
CA HIS A 80 -0.94 14.03 -18.69
C HIS A 80 -0.05 13.29 -17.69
N GLY A 81 0.30 12.03 -18.02
CA GLY A 81 1.02 11.11 -17.15
C GLY A 81 2.51 11.40 -17.04
N VAL A 82 3.11 10.72 -16.06
CA VAL A 82 4.55 10.79 -15.74
C VAL A 82 5.42 10.56 -16.96
N VAL A 83 5.07 9.60 -17.83
CA VAL A 83 5.87 9.20 -19.00
C VAL A 83 6.14 10.35 -19.98
N HIS A 84 5.27 11.36 -19.99
CA HIS A 84 5.41 12.53 -20.88
C HIS A 84 6.27 13.67 -20.31
N GLY A 85 6.64 13.61 -19.02
CA GLY A 85 7.48 14.59 -18.35
C GLY A 85 8.81 14.01 -17.83
N ALA A 86 8.87 12.71 -17.63
CA ALA A 86 10.04 12.03 -17.08
C ALA A 86 11.21 12.00 -18.09
N ARG A 87 12.41 12.17 -17.56
CA ARG A 87 13.66 12.08 -18.32
C ARG A 87 14.17 10.64 -18.34
N ALA A 88 14.94 10.30 -19.37
CA ALA A 88 15.66 9.03 -19.37
C ALA A 88 16.52 8.88 -18.10
N GLY A 89 16.42 7.71 -17.45
CA GLY A 89 17.05 7.44 -16.15
C GLY A 89 16.23 7.82 -14.93
N SER A 90 15.07 8.49 -15.09
CA SER A 90 14.11 8.68 -14.00
C SER A 90 13.50 7.33 -13.56
N ILE A 91 13.04 7.26 -12.31
CA ILE A 91 12.48 6.06 -11.70
C ILE A 91 11.02 6.33 -11.27
N VAL A 92 10.12 5.44 -11.64
CA VAL A 92 8.73 5.40 -11.14
C VAL A 92 8.64 4.30 -10.09
N ALA A 93 8.31 4.67 -8.86
CA ALA A 93 8.09 3.75 -7.74
C ALA A 93 6.59 3.67 -7.41
N ILE A 94 5.97 2.52 -7.64
CA ILE A 94 4.53 2.34 -7.48
C ILE A 94 4.25 1.72 -6.11
N HIS A 95 3.72 2.51 -5.19
CA HIS A 95 3.32 2.08 -3.85
C HIS A 95 1.86 1.60 -3.79
N SER A 96 1.08 1.87 -4.81
CA SER A 96 -0.31 1.41 -4.94
C SER A 96 -0.38 -0.12 -4.93
N THR A 97 -1.46 -0.66 -4.37
CA THR A 97 -1.76 -2.08 -4.49
C THR A 97 -2.42 -2.33 -5.85
N ILE A 98 -1.64 -2.75 -6.81
CA ILE A 98 -2.04 -3.04 -8.19
C ILE A 98 -1.72 -4.48 -8.57
N LEU A 99 -2.30 -4.98 -9.66
CA LEU A 99 -1.97 -6.28 -10.22
C LEU A 99 -0.52 -6.31 -10.72
N PRO A 100 0.19 -7.45 -10.60
CA PRO A 100 1.53 -7.60 -11.17
C PRO A 100 1.57 -7.36 -12.69
N GLY A 101 0.48 -7.70 -13.39
CA GLY A 101 0.29 -7.43 -14.81
C GLY A 101 0.28 -5.95 -15.14
N THR A 102 -0.42 -5.14 -14.33
CA THR A 102 -0.49 -3.69 -14.46
C THR A 102 0.90 -3.05 -14.28
N ALA A 103 1.65 -3.47 -13.25
CA ALA A 103 3.02 -2.98 -13.05
C ALA A 103 3.91 -3.25 -14.27
N ARG A 104 3.82 -4.45 -14.84
CA ARG A 104 4.56 -4.83 -16.05
C ARG A 104 4.13 -4.05 -17.29
N ASN A 105 2.81 -3.81 -17.45
CA ASN A 105 2.28 -3.01 -18.56
C ASN A 105 2.78 -1.55 -18.50
N ILE A 106 2.71 -0.93 -17.32
CA ILE A 106 3.26 0.41 -17.09
C ILE A 106 4.76 0.44 -17.44
N ALA A 107 5.53 -0.55 -16.98
CA ALA A 107 6.97 -0.60 -17.24
C ALA A 107 7.32 -0.71 -18.72
N VAL A 108 6.56 -1.45 -19.52
CA VAL A 108 6.76 -1.52 -20.97
C VAL A 108 6.67 -0.13 -21.61
N ARG A 109 5.66 0.65 -21.20
CA ARG A 109 5.44 2.01 -21.73
C ARG A 109 6.51 2.99 -21.22
N CYS A 110 6.92 2.91 -19.96
CA CYS A 110 7.96 3.73 -19.36
C CYS A 110 9.33 3.46 -20.00
N ARG A 111 9.66 2.20 -20.23
CA ARG A 111 10.94 1.78 -20.83
C ARG A 111 11.18 2.35 -22.22
N ALA A 112 10.13 2.57 -23.01
CA ALA A 112 10.23 3.21 -24.31
C ALA A 112 10.81 4.65 -24.22
N ASN A 113 10.73 5.30 -23.08
CA ASN A 113 11.26 6.63 -22.78
C ASN A 113 12.51 6.58 -21.87
N GLY A 114 13.10 5.39 -21.66
CA GLY A 114 14.25 5.22 -20.77
C GLY A 114 13.93 5.40 -19.28
N VAL A 115 12.66 5.26 -18.87
CA VAL A 115 12.21 5.40 -17.48
C VAL A 115 12.12 4.03 -16.84
N GLU A 116 12.76 3.87 -15.70
CA GLU A 116 12.73 2.64 -14.89
C GLU A 116 11.47 2.56 -14.03
N VAL A 117 11.00 1.35 -13.76
CA VAL A 117 9.81 1.12 -12.91
C VAL A 117 10.13 0.07 -11.84
N ILE A 118 9.68 0.33 -10.62
CA ILE A 118 9.74 -0.59 -9.48
C ILE A 118 8.38 -0.60 -8.80
N ASP A 119 7.83 -1.77 -8.48
CA ASP A 119 6.64 -1.89 -7.65
C ASP A 119 7.04 -2.07 -6.19
N VAL A 120 6.48 -1.23 -5.30
CA VAL A 120 6.90 -1.14 -3.90
C VAL A 120 5.70 -0.98 -2.97
N PRO A 121 4.69 -1.86 -3.03
CA PRO A 121 3.59 -1.80 -2.10
C PRO A 121 4.08 -1.96 -0.65
N MET A 122 3.23 -1.53 0.29
CA MET A 122 3.61 -1.40 1.68
C MET A 122 2.67 -2.13 2.64
N SER A 123 3.17 -2.43 3.82
CA SER A 123 2.41 -2.89 4.98
C SER A 123 2.74 -2.04 6.21
N GLY A 124 1.75 -1.86 7.11
CA GLY A 124 1.88 -1.05 8.34
C GLY A 124 0.75 -0.03 8.53
N GLY A 125 -0.06 0.22 7.48
CA GLY A 125 -1.17 1.18 7.52
C GLY A 125 -0.74 2.62 7.76
N GLN A 126 -1.71 3.52 7.90
CA GLN A 126 -1.46 4.96 8.06
C GLN A 126 -0.57 5.27 9.27
N LYS A 127 -0.84 4.62 10.42
CA LYS A 127 -0.04 4.78 11.63
C LYS A 127 1.43 4.37 11.40
N GLY A 128 1.66 3.26 10.69
CA GLY A 128 3.02 2.83 10.31
C GLY A 128 3.73 3.86 9.43
N ALA A 129 3.01 4.51 8.50
CA ALA A 129 3.55 5.58 7.67
C ALA A 129 3.92 6.82 8.50
N GLU A 130 3.03 7.27 9.40
CA GLU A 130 3.27 8.39 10.31
C GLU A 130 4.47 8.15 11.24
N GLU A 131 4.63 6.92 11.74
CA GLU A 131 5.69 6.50 12.65
C GLU A 131 6.97 6.01 11.93
N ARG A 132 7.03 6.07 10.58
CA ARG A 132 8.17 5.62 9.76
C ARG A 132 8.51 4.14 9.96
N ARG A 133 7.50 3.31 10.15
CA ARG A 133 7.62 1.87 10.45
C ARG A 133 6.99 0.98 9.39
N LEU A 134 6.89 1.48 8.14
CA LEU A 134 6.39 0.67 7.04
C LEU A 134 7.36 -0.46 6.69
N ALA A 135 6.80 -1.56 6.21
CA ALA A 135 7.53 -2.60 5.51
C ALA A 135 7.24 -2.46 4.01
N TYR A 136 8.27 -2.23 3.22
CA TYR A 136 8.21 -2.13 1.76
C TYR A 136 8.57 -3.47 1.10
N MET A 137 7.80 -3.86 0.12
CA MET A 137 7.97 -5.07 -0.68
C MET A 137 8.30 -4.67 -2.11
N ALA A 138 9.59 -4.67 -2.46
CA ALA A 138 10.05 -4.19 -3.75
C ALA A 138 10.20 -5.33 -4.76
N GLY A 139 9.59 -5.15 -5.92
CA GLY A 139 9.82 -5.93 -7.14
C GLY A 139 10.41 -5.05 -8.24
N GLY A 140 11.46 -5.52 -8.91
CA GLY A 140 12.17 -4.80 -9.97
C GLY A 140 13.69 -4.99 -9.87
N GLU A 141 14.43 -4.25 -10.69
CA GLU A 141 15.89 -4.36 -10.72
C GLU A 141 16.52 -3.91 -9.39
N ALA A 142 17.42 -4.72 -8.85
CA ALA A 142 18.10 -4.43 -7.57
C ALA A 142 18.85 -3.08 -7.59
N ALA A 143 19.47 -2.74 -8.72
CA ALA A 143 20.18 -1.47 -8.87
C ALA A 143 19.23 -0.26 -8.85
N VAL A 144 17.98 -0.41 -9.30
CA VAL A 144 16.94 0.61 -9.21
C VAL A 144 16.49 0.79 -7.76
N LEU A 145 16.27 -0.33 -7.05
CA LEU A 145 15.92 -0.31 -5.63
C LEU A 145 16.97 0.43 -4.80
N GLU A 146 18.26 0.16 -5.03
CA GLU A 146 19.33 0.80 -4.26
C GLU A 146 19.37 2.32 -4.45
N LYS A 147 19.04 2.83 -5.65
CA LYS A 147 18.87 4.26 -5.88
C LYS A 147 17.70 4.87 -5.10
N CYS A 148 16.63 4.11 -4.91
CA CYS A 148 15.44 4.55 -4.16
C CYS A 148 15.58 4.37 -2.64
N ARG A 149 16.50 3.53 -2.17
CA ARG A 149 16.65 3.18 -0.75
C ARG A 149 16.74 4.40 0.19
N PRO A 150 17.51 5.47 -0.13
CA PRO A 150 17.58 6.65 0.74
C PRO A 150 16.23 7.32 0.96
N VAL A 151 15.41 7.49 -0.09
CA VAL A 151 14.09 8.09 0.03
C VAL A 151 13.11 7.12 0.71
N PHE A 152 13.15 5.83 0.40
CA PHE A 152 12.27 4.83 1.02
C PHE A 152 12.51 4.70 2.53
N ALA A 153 13.75 4.84 3.00
CA ALA A 153 14.09 4.81 4.42
C ALA A 153 13.47 5.97 5.24
N THR A 154 12.94 7.00 4.58
CA THR A 154 12.21 8.08 5.27
C THR A 154 10.89 7.60 5.88
N SER A 155 10.30 6.52 5.35
CA SER A 155 8.99 6.02 5.75
C SER A 155 8.99 4.53 6.13
N ALA A 156 9.99 3.75 5.67
CA ALA A 156 10.08 2.32 5.89
C ALA A 156 11.19 1.97 6.87
N SER A 157 10.89 1.11 7.85
CA SER A 157 11.87 0.46 8.71
C SER A 157 12.44 -0.82 8.10
N HIS A 158 11.73 -1.42 7.14
CA HIS A 158 12.15 -2.63 6.44
C HIS A 158 11.87 -2.49 4.95
N ILE A 159 12.84 -2.82 4.11
CA ILE A 159 12.75 -2.77 2.66
C ILE A 159 13.25 -4.12 2.12
N PHE A 160 12.32 -4.92 1.59
CA PHE A 160 12.58 -6.26 1.07
C PHE A 160 12.64 -6.21 -0.46
N HIS A 161 13.70 -6.74 -1.06
CA HIS A 161 13.76 -7.02 -2.50
C HIS A 161 13.26 -8.43 -2.75
N LEU A 162 12.18 -8.59 -3.51
CA LEU A 162 11.48 -9.85 -3.68
C LEU A 162 11.64 -10.45 -5.09
N GLY A 163 12.50 -9.85 -5.91
CA GLY A 163 12.78 -10.34 -7.26
C GLY A 163 12.31 -9.38 -8.36
N GLU A 164 11.84 -9.94 -9.46
CA GLU A 164 11.44 -9.19 -10.66
C GLU A 164 10.23 -8.28 -10.42
N LEU A 165 10.01 -7.35 -11.35
CA LEU A 165 8.87 -6.44 -11.35
C LEU A 165 7.53 -7.19 -11.26
N GLY A 166 6.68 -6.79 -10.33
CA GLY A 166 5.42 -7.43 -9.97
C GLY A 166 5.53 -8.37 -8.75
N MET A 167 6.74 -8.70 -8.26
CA MET A 167 6.87 -9.56 -7.08
C MET A 167 6.52 -8.83 -5.78
N GLY A 168 6.72 -7.53 -5.70
CA GLY A 168 6.20 -6.71 -4.59
C GLY A 168 4.68 -6.74 -4.53
N ALA A 169 4.02 -6.48 -5.66
CA ALA A 169 2.56 -6.56 -5.80
C ALA A 169 2.03 -7.97 -5.44
N THR A 170 2.69 -9.02 -5.94
CA THR A 170 2.36 -10.41 -5.58
C THR A 170 2.44 -10.63 -4.07
N ALA A 171 3.55 -10.24 -3.43
CA ALA A 171 3.73 -10.40 -1.99
C ALA A 171 2.65 -9.64 -1.20
N LYS A 172 2.27 -8.44 -1.65
CA LYS A 172 1.19 -7.66 -1.03
C LYS A 172 -0.14 -8.41 -1.08
N MET A 173 -0.46 -9.04 -2.20
CA MET A 173 -1.69 -9.85 -2.34
C MET A 173 -1.67 -11.05 -1.39
N LEU A 174 -0.55 -11.76 -1.27
CA LEU A 174 -0.41 -12.88 -0.34
C LEU A 174 -0.54 -12.43 1.11
N ILE A 175 0.03 -11.29 1.48
CA ILE A 175 -0.16 -10.69 2.82
C ILE A 175 -1.63 -10.37 3.08
N GLN A 176 -2.37 -9.84 2.10
CA GLN A 176 -3.81 -9.56 2.26
C GLN A 176 -4.61 -10.84 2.52
N ILE A 177 -4.28 -11.96 1.87
CA ILE A 177 -4.89 -13.26 2.17
C ILE A 177 -4.70 -13.60 3.65
N VAL A 178 -3.47 -13.55 4.15
CA VAL A 178 -3.15 -13.90 5.54
C VAL A 178 -3.86 -12.96 6.52
N VAL A 179 -3.83 -11.66 6.28
CA VAL A 179 -4.51 -10.66 7.13
C VAL A 179 -6.01 -10.93 7.20
N CYS A 180 -6.67 -11.12 6.05
CA CYS A 180 -8.11 -11.29 6.01
C CYS A 180 -8.57 -12.62 6.62
N LEU A 181 -7.83 -13.72 6.41
CA LEU A 181 -8.11 -15.00 7.07
C LEU A 181 -7.93 -14.90 8.59
N ASN A 182 -6.90 -14.21 9.06
CA ASN A 182 -6.69 -13.96 10.47
C ASN A 182 -7.79 -13.09 11.09
N MET A 183 -8.40 -12.17 10.33
CA MET A 183 -9.56 -11.39 10.80
C MET A 183 -10.78 -12.28 11.02
N ILE A 184 -11.03 -13.25 10.14
CA ILE A 184 -12.10 -14.24 10.32
C ILE A 184 -11.83 -15.07 11.58
N ALA A 185 -10.60 -15.60 11.71
CA ALA A 185 -10.21 -16.43 12.86
C ALA A 185 -10.33 -15.66 14.19
N ALA A 186 -9.93 -14.39 14.22
CA ALA A 186 -10.05 -13.52 15.40
C ALA A 186 -11.52 -13.31 15.80
N HIS A 187 -12.38 -13.02 14.83
CA HIS A 187 -13.81 -12.83 15.06
C HIS A 187 -14.48 -14.09 15.62
N GLU A 188 -14.27 -15.22 14.98
CA GLU A 188 -14.87 -16.50 15.40
C GLU A 188 -14.38 -16.92 16.79
N SER A 189 -13.08 -16.72 17.07
CA SER A 189 -12.50 -16.98 18.39
C SER A 189 -13.12 -16.07 19.47
N GLU A 190 -13.28 -14.77 19.18
CA GLU A 190 -13.94 -13.83 20.11
C GLU A 190 -15.38 -14.24 20.41
N LEU A 191 -16.14 -14.67 19.40
CA LEU A 191 -17.52 -15.16 19.59
C LEU A 191 -17.58 -16.40 20.47
N LEU A 192 -16.65 -17.36 20.25
CA LEU A 192 -16.59 -18.58 21.07
C LEU A 192 -16.16 -18.27 22.50
N CYS A 193 -15.15 -17.43 22.71
CA CYS A 193 -14.77 -16.98 24.05
C CYS A 193 -15.97 -16.37 24.79
N LYS A 194 -16.71 -15.46 24.15
CA LYS A 194 -17.91 -14.84 24.70
C LYS A 194 -19.00 -15.88 25.11
N LYS A 195 -19.16 -16.95 24.35
CA LYS A 195 -20.17 -17.98 24.61
C LYS A 195 -19.73 -19.00 25.66
N THR A 196 -18.46 -19.29 25.76
CA THR A 196 -17.90 -20.25 26.72
C THR A 196 -17.53 -19.64 28.07
N GLY A 197 -17.53 -18.29 28.16
CA GLY A 197 -17.11 -17.57 29.38
C GLY A 197 -15.58 -17.42 29.50
N LEU A 198 -14.80 -17.78 28.46
CA LEU A 198 -13.38 -17.52 28.43
C LEU A 198 -13.14 -16.03 28.15
N ASP A 199 -12.36 -15.38 29.01
CA ASP A 199 -11.97 -13.98 28.77
C ASP A 199 -11.10 -13.86 27.53
N PHE A 200 -11.56 -13.04 26.57
CA PHE A 200 -10.88 -12.90 25.28
C PHE A 200 -9.47 -12.28 25.42
N LYS A 201 -9.27 -11.37 26.39
CA LYS A 201 -7.95 -10.78 26.65
C LYS A 201 -6.95 -11.82 27.15
N SER A 202 -7.36 -12.65 28.11
CA SER A 202 -6.54 -13.77 28.59
C SER A 202 -6.24 -14.77 27.48
N PHE A 203 -7.21 -15.02 26.57
CA PHE A 203 -6.99 -15.85 25.40
C PHE A 203 -5.96 -15.22 24.43
N GLN A 204 -6.01 -13.90 24.20
CA GLN A 204 -5.00 -13.21 23.40
C GLN A 204 -3.58 -13.32 23.99
N GLU A 205 -3.44 -13.26 25.32
CA GLU A 205 -2.15 -13.46 25.99
C GLU A 205 -1.57 -14.86 25.73
N VAL A 206 -2.41 -15.89 25.72
CA VAL A 206 -2.00 -17.27 25.34
C VAL A 206 -1.66 -17.33 23.84
N LEU A 207 -2.47 -16.72 22.98
CA LEU A 207 -2.20 -16.70 21.54
C LEU A 207 -0.86 -16.05 21.21
N HIS A 208 -0.51 -14.95 21.90
CA HIS A 208 0.72 -14.21 21.67
C HIS A 208 2.01 -15.08 21.79
N VAL A 209 1.98 -16.13 22.61
CA VAL A 209 3.10 -17.05 22.84
C VAL A 209 2.87 -18.45 22.26
N SER A 210 1.81 -18.62 21.46
CA SER A 210 1.44 -19.91 20.88
C SER A 210 1.54 -19.90 19.35
N SER A 211 1.35 -21.08 18.73
CA SER A 211 1.36 -21.24 17.27
C SER A 211 0.22 -20.50 16.53
N GLY A 212 -0.78 -20.00 17.24
CA GLY A 212 -1.86 -19.22 16.67
C GLY A 212 -1.60 -17.72 16.59
N GLN A 213 -0.40 -17.25 16.99
CA GLN A 213 -0.04 -15.83 17.02
C GLN A 213 -0.13 -15.17 15.66
N SER A 214 -0.74 -13.99 15.62
CA SER A 214 -0.68 -13.09 14.47
C SER A 214 -0.89 -11.62 14.91
N ASN A 215 -0.35 -10.69 14.14
CA ASN A 215 -0.54 -9.25 14.39
C ASN A 215 -2.02 -8.85 14.42
N VAL A 216 -2.87 -9.51 13.63
CA VAL A 216 -4.32 -9.25 13.62
C VAL A 216 -4.95 -9.66 14.96
N LEU A 217 -4.60 -10.82 15.49
CA LEU A 217 -5.11 -11.32 16.77
C LEU A 217 -4.60 -10.46 17.93
N ASP A 218 -3.32 -10.11 17.95
CA ASP A 218 -2.73 -9.24 18.97
C ASP A 218 -3.40 -7.85 18.99
N ASN A 219 -3.78 -7.33 17.82
CA ASN A 219 -4.36 -6.01 17.67
C ASN A 219 -5.83 -6.03 17.23
N TRP A 220 -6.59 -7.09 17.58
CA TRP A 220 -7.94 -7.32 17.09
C TRP A 220 -8.87 -6.11 17.32
N GLN A 221 -8.83 -5.50 18.49
CA GLN A 221 -9.64 -4.31 18.79
C GLN A 221 -9.29 -3.11 17.89
N GLY A 222 -8.04 -2.99 17.48
CA GLY A 222 -7.59 -1.99 16.50
C GLY A 222 -8.10 -2.26 15.08
N PHE A 223 -8.30 -3.53 14.72
CA PHE A 223 -8.93 -3.94 13.46
C PHE A 223 -10.45 -3.83 13.51
N LYS A 224 -11.08 -4.25 14.60
CA LYS A 224 -12.54 -4.22 14.79
C LYS A 224 -13.06 -2.79 14.99
N ARG A 225 -12.34 -1.96 15.76
CA ARG A 225 -12.68 -0.59 16.15
C ARG A 225 -14.12 -0.47 16.67
N PRO A 226 -14.41 -1.06 17.83
CA PRO A 226 -15.72 -0.95 18.44
C PRO A 226 -16.08 0.51 18.70
N GLY A 227 -17.36 0.88 18.47
CA GLY A 227 -17.83 2.27 18.62
C GLY A 227 -17.62 3.18 17.42
N GLU A 228 -16.93 2.74 16.37
CA GLU A 228 -16.83 3.50 15.12
C GLU A 228 -18.21 3.56 14.42
N PRO A 229 -18.61 4.70 13.81
CA PRO A 229 -19.88 4.80 13.09
C PRO A 229 -20.05 3.68 12.04
N GLU A 230 -21.26 3.13 11.93
CA GLU A 230 -21.56 2.00 11.04
C GLU A 230 -21.14 2.26 9.60
N ALA A 231 -21.38 3.47 9.07
CA ALA A 231 -20.99 3.83 7.72
C ALA A 231 -19.47 3.70 7.48
N ILE A 232 -18.65 4.07 8.48
CA ILE A 232 -17.19 3.96 8.39
C ILE A 232 -16.76 2.50 8.51
N ARG A 233 -17.38 1.72 9.38
CA ARG A 233 -17.14 0.27 9.50
C ARG A 233 -17.46 -0.47 8.19
N ARG A 234 -18.60 -0.15 7.55
CA ARG A 234 -19.00 -0.69 6.23
C ARG A 234 -17.98 -0.35 5.16
N GLN A 235 -17.59 0.91 5.05
CA GLN A 235 -16.58 1.34 4.09
C GLN A 235 -15.26 0.58 4.27
N ARG A 236 -14.82 0.38 5.51
CA ARG A 236 -13.61 -0.36 5.84
C ARG A 236 -13.74 -1.84 5.50
N ALA A 237 -14.89 -2.47 5.80
CA ALA A 237 -15.18 -3.84 5.43
C ALA A 237 -15.14 -4.05 3.91
N ASP A 238 -15.69 -3.10 3.14
CA ASP A 238 -15.61 -3.09 1.69
C ASP A 238 -14.17 -3.00 1.18
N VAL A 239 -13.33 -2.16 1.81
CA VAL A 239 -11.91 -2.06 1.46
C VAL A 239 -11.19 -3.39 1.67
N PHE A 240 -11.39 -4.06 2.82
CA PHE A 240 -10.78 -5.37 3.07
C PHE A 240 -11.31 -6.45 2.11
N ALA A 241 -12.62 -6.53 1.90
CA ALA A 241 -13.21 -7.50 0.98
C ALA A 241 -12.72 -7.29 -0.47
N LYS A 242 -12.64 -6.04 -0.92
CA LYS A 242 -12.10 -5.69 -2.25
C LYS A 242 -10.61 -6.00 -2.35
N SER A 243 -9.84 -5.88 -1.29
CA SER A 243 -8.39 -6.15 -1.30
C SER A 243 -8.03 -7.61 -1.61
N LEU A 244 -8.99 -8.55 -1.49
CA LEU A 244 -8.82 -9.94 -1.86
C LEU A 244 -9.10 -10.23 -3.35
N ALA A 245 -9.80 -9.33 -4.06
CA ALA A 245 -10.13 -9.54 -5.47
C ALA A 245 -8.89 -9.74 -6.35
N PRO A 246 -7.83 -8.92 -6.25
CA PRO A 246 -6.58 -9.15 -7.00
C PRO A 246 -5.91 -10.49 -6.68
N ALA A 247 -5.94 -10.94 -5.42
CA ALA A 247 -5.37 -12.22 -5.04
C ALA A 247 -6.14 -13.41 -5.63
N LEU A 248 -7.48 -13.31 -5.72
CA LEU A 248 -8.33 -14.30 -6.36
C LEU A 248 -8.13 -14.32 -7.88
N GLU A 249 -7.88 -13.17 -8.48
CA GLU A 249 -7.57 -13.05 -9.90
C GLU A 249 -6.22 -13.70 -10.21
N LEU A 250 -5.18 -13.35 -9.46
CA LEU A 250 -3.86 -13.96 -9.57
C LEU A 250 -3.94 -15.50 -9.42
N ALA A 251 -4.71 -15.99 -8.42
CA ALA A 251 -4.88 -17.44 -8.21
C ALA A 251 -5.51 -18.13 -9.44
N ARG A 252 -6.47 -17.48 -10.11
CA ARG A 252 -7.06 -17.99 -11.38
C ARG A 252 -6.05 -17.99 -12.51
N GLU A 253 -5.28 -16.92 -12.67
CA GLU A 253 -4.25 -16.80 -13.71
C GLU A 253 -3.19 -17.90 -13.59
N VAL A 254 -2.75 -18.22 -12.36
CA VAL A 254 -1.72 -19.25 -12.13
C VAL A 254 -2.27 -20.64 -11.88
N GLY A 255 -3.59 -20.84 -11.98
CA GLY A 255 -4.24 -22.14 -11.84
C GLY A 255 -4.24 -22.73 -10.44
N VAL A 256 -4.18 -21.89 -9.38
CA VAL A 256 -4.17 -22.33 -7.97
C VAL A 256 -5.54 -22.09 -7.33
N SER A 257 -6.06 -23.13 -6.66
CA SER A 257 -7.32 -23.02 -5.89
C SER A 257 -7.06 -22.43 -4.50
N VAL A 258 -7.78 -21.37 -4.16
CA VAL A 258 -7.68 -20.67 -2.86
C VAL A 258 -9.07 -20.52 -2.20
N PRO A 259 -9.75 -21.64 -1.84
CA PRO A 259 -11.13 -21.62 -1.37
C PRO A 259 -11.30 -20.83 -0.05
N GLY A 260 -10.32 -20.86 0.84
CA GLY A 260 -10.34 -20.06 2.07
C GLY A 260 -10.39 -18.56 1.80
N THR A 261 -9.64 -18.08 0.80
CA THR A 261 -9.64 -16.67 0.38
C THR A 261 -10.99 -16.25 -0.20
N ALA A 262 -11.59 -17.11 -1.03
CA ALA A 262 -12.91 -16.85 -1.61
C ALA A 262 -14.00 -16.79 -0.52
N LEU A 263 -13.94 -17.69 0.46
CA LEU A 263 -14.85 -17.68 1.62
C LEU A 263 -14.64 -16.40 2.45
N ALA A 264 -13.39 -16.04 2.76
CA ALA A 264 -13.05 -14.86 3.53
C ALA A 264 -13.59 -13.58 2.88
N GLN A 265 -13.48 -13.43 1.55
CA GLN A 265 -14.02 -12.26 0.84
C GLN A 265 -15.51 -12.05 1.11
N GLY A 266 -16.30 -13.13 1.15
CA GLY A 266 -17.73 -13.07 1.46
C GLY A 266 -18.04 -12.78 2.93
N LEU A 267 -17.17 -13.21 3.86
CA LEU A 267 -17.40 -13.09 5.29
C LEU A 267 -16.92 -11.76 5.90
N LEU A 268 -15.94 -11.09 5.31
CA LEU A 268 -15.30 -9.89 5.87
C LEU A 268 -16.29 -8.77 6.20
N LYS A 269 -17.30 -8.56 5.37
CA LYS A 269 -18.35 -7.57 5.65
C LYS A 269 -19.08 -7.90 6.95
N LYS A 270 -19.47 -9.16 7.11
CA LYS A 270 -20.17 -9.64 8.32
C LYS A 270 -19.28 -9.51 9.56
N VAL A 271 -18.00 -9.87 9.45
CA VAL A 271 -17.01 -9.84 10.54
C VAL A 271 -16.76 -8.43 11.06
N LEU A 272 -16.75 -7.43 10.18
CA LEU A 272 -16.45 -6.04 10.53
C LEU A 272 -17.68 -5.15 10.77
N GLU A 273 -18.86 -5.59 10.38
CA GLU A 273 -20.13 -4.86 10.54
C GLU A 273 -20.89 -5.22 11.80
N ILE A 274 -20.65 -6.40 12.39
CA ILE A 274 -21.35 -6.89 13.58
C ILE A 274 -20.61 -6.43 14.84
N ASP A 275 -21.34 -5.81 15.76
CA ASP A 275 -20.94 -5.55 17.16
C ASP A 275 -20.99 -6.81 18.02
#